data_e6e146568de6fc16a2b1088178cb739b
#
_entry.id   e6e146568de6fc16a2b1088178cb739b
#
_cell.length_a   1.000
_cell.length_b   1.000
_cell.length_c   1.000
_cell.angle_alpha   90.00
_cell.angle_beta   90.00
_cell.angle_gamma   90.00
#
_symmetry.space_group_name_H-M   'P 1'
#
loop_
_entity.id
_entity.type
_entity.pdbx_description
1 polymer ?
#
loop_
_entity_poly.entity_id
_entity_poly.type
_entity_poly.pdbx_seq_one_letter_code
_entity_poly.pdbx_strand_id
1 'polypeptide(L)'
;MNVYISLGFEMLSLLASLALFFQKGVPRYFRLFPFFLAVMIAVELYGMSLNYKGSSNILLFNFFGAFAFEFYLFILWNIIQRPLAKKIVLGILIAYPLAALINILYIQTNSFHSYTFSVGCLLIVGVCVYYFLELFQLPKSIDLLREPAFWICSGLLFFYSCTFPLFALTNYLYSASNIILRNLSAVLIIINILLYALFTIAFLCRLRLKKLS
;
A
#
# COMPACT_ATOMS: atom_id res chain seq x y z
N MET A 1 -10.66 18.83 2.59
CA MET A 1 -10.17 18.39 1.27
C MET A 1 -11.06 17.23 0.82
N ASN A 2 -11.49 17.19 -0.43
CA ASN A 2 -12.52 16.24 -0.86
C ASN A 2 -11.92 14.84 -1.10
N VAL A 3 -12.51 13.81 -0.52
CA VAL A 3 -12.18 12.38 -0.74
C VAL A 3 -12.23 12.02 -2.23
N TYR A 4 -13.08 12.68 -3.01
CA TYR A 4 -13.17 12.50 -4.47
C TYR A 4 -11.87 12.79 -5.23
N ILE A 5 -10.97 13.64 -4.67
CA ILE A 5 -9.66 13.92 -5.29
C ILE A 5 -8.76 12.69 -5.16
N SER A 6 -8.71 12.05 -3.98
CA SER A 6 -7.97 10.78 -3.78
C SER A 6 -8.48 9.71 -4.73
N LEU A 7 -9.80 9.53 -4.79
CA LEU A 7 -10.43 8.57 -5.70
C LEU A 7 -10.07 8.83 -7.17
N GLY A 8 -9.93 10.09 -7.58
CA GLY A 8 -9.46 10.45 -8.92
C GLY A 8 -8.04 9.93 -9.23
N PHE A 9 -7.10 10.05 -8.27
CA PHE A 9 -5.74 9.52 -8.42
C PHE A 9 -5.71 7.98 -8.38
N GLU A 10 -6.57 7.35 -7.61
CA GLU A 10 -6.73 5.89 -7.60
C GLU A 10 -7.22 5.36 -8.94
N MET A 11 -8.25 6.01 -9.51
CA MET A 11 -8.75 5.69 -10.85
C MET A 11 -7.69 5.90 -11.93
N LEU A 12 -6.90 6.99 -11.84
CA LEU A 12 -5.78 7.24 -12.76
C LEU A 12 -4.74 6.12 -12.68
N SER A 13 -4.39 5.70 -11.46
CA SER A 13 -3.47 4.59 -11.20
C SER A 13 -4.02 3.26 -11.72
N LEU A 14 -5.32 3.00 -11.55
CA LEU A 14 -6.00 1.83 -12.11
C LEU A 14 -5.91 1.82 -13.64
N LEU A 15 -6.23 2.92 -14.32
CA LEU A 15 -6.16 3.03 -15.78
C LEU A 15 -4.72 2.81 -16.29
N ALA A 16 -3.72 3.39 -15.62
CA ALA A 16 -2.31 3.19 -15.97
C ALA A 16 -1.88 1.72 -15.79
N SER A 17 -2.34 1.06 -14.72
CA SER A 17 -2.05 -0.35 -14.46
C SER A 17 -2.76 -1.29 -15.44
N LEU A 18 -3.99 -0.98 -15.88
CA LEU A 18 -4.70 -1.71 -16.93
C LEU A 18 -3.97 -1.65 -18.27
N ALA A 19 -3.39 -0.49 -18.62
CA ALA A 19 -2.58 -0.37 -19.82
C ALA A 19 -1.37 -1.32 -19.81
N LEU A 20 -0.78 -1.57 -18.62
CA LEU A 20 0.28 -2.57 -18.46
C LEU A 20 -0.20 -4.02 -18.58
N PHE A 21 -1.42 -4.32 -18.15
CA PHE A 21 -1.96 -5.68 -18.14
C PHE A 21 -1.95 -6.31 -19.55
N PHE A 22 -2.27 -5.53 -20.57
CA PHE A 22 -2.32 -5.95 -21.97
C PHE A 22 -0.94 -6.01 -22.64
N GLN A 23 0.14 -5.59 -21.96
CA GLN A 23 1.47 -5.62 -22.54
C GLN A 23 2.16 -6.97 -22.36
N LYS A 24 2.84 -7.43 -23.45
CA LYS A 24 3.71 -8.63 -23.42
C LYS A 24 5.04 -8.28 -22.71
N GLY A 25 5.58 -9.23 -21.90
CA GLY A 25 6.88 -9.05 -21.23
C GLY A 25 6.85 -8.27 -19.92
N VAL A 26 5.68 -7.94 -19.38
CA VAL A 26 5.52 -7.40 -18.03
C VAL A 26 5.60 -8.51 -16.99
N PRO A 27 6.38 -8.34 -15.89
CA PRO A 27 6.42 -9.32 -14.81
C PRO A 27 5.02 -9.65 -14.27
N ARG A 28 4.81 -10.91 -13.87
CA ARG A 28 3.48 -11.38 -13.43
C ARG A 28 2.92 -10.58 -12.27
N TYR A 29 3.76 -10.17 -11.33
CA TYR A 29 3.33 -9.40 -10.16
C TYR A 29 2.79 -8.01 -10.51
N PHE A 30 3.27 -7.35 -11.58
CA PHE A 30 2.69 -6.09 -12.06
C PHE A 30 1.28 -6.26 -12.63
N ARG A 31 0.97 -7.43 -13.20
CA ARG A 31 -0.37 -7.72 -13.74
C ARG A 31 -1.42 -7.92 -12.65
N LEU A 32 -1.03 -8.04 -11.39
CA LEU A 32 -1.95 -8.15 -10.26
C LEU A 32 -2.43 -6.77 -9.77
N PHE A 33 -1.69 -5.69 -10.06
CA PHE A 33 -2.07 -4.34 -9.62
C PHE A 33 -3.45 -3.89 -10.09
N PRO A 34 -3.89 -4.08 -11.35
CA PRO A 34 -5.23 -3.65 -11.75
C PRO A 34 -6.34 -4.30 -10.93
N PHE A 35 -6.20 -5.59 -10.63
CA PHE A 35 -7.18 -6.31 -9.80
C PHE A 35 -7.18 -5.79 -8.35
N PHE A 36 -6.00 -5.59 -7.78
CA PHE A 36 -5.86 -5.04 -6.44
C PHE A 36 -6.46 -3.64 -6.33
N LEU A 37 -6.13 -2.74 -7.28
CA LEU A 37 -6.64 -1.37 -7.30
C LEU A 37 -8.16 -1.34 -7.52
N ALA A 38 -8.70 -2.22 -8.37
CA ALA A 38 -10.15 -2.32 -8.56
C ALA A 38 -10.87 -2.78 -7.27
N VAL A 39 -10.33 -3.80 -6.58
CA VAL A 39 -10.86 -4.25 -5.29
C VAL A 39 -10.78 -3.14 -4.25
N MET A 40 -9.69 -2.40 -4.21
CA MET A 40 -9.49 -1.31 -3.27
C MET A 40 -10.53 -0.19 -3.47
N ILE A 41 -10.74 0.27 -4.70
CA ILE A 41 -11.76 1.26 -5.03
C ILE A 41 -13.16 0.74 -4.65
N ALA A 42 -13.46 -0.52 -4.93
CA ALA A 42 -14.74 -1.13 -4.56
C ALA A 42 -14.94 -1.16 -3.04
N VAL A 43 -13.92 -1.51 -2.27
CA VAL A 43 -13.95 -1.51 -0.79
C VAL A 43 -14.13 -0.10 -0.24
N GLU A 44 -13.46 0.91 -0.81
CA GLU A 44 -13.60 2.30 -0.39
C GLU A 44 -15.02 2.83 -0.65
N LEU A 45 -15.56 2.61 -1.85
CA LEU A 45 -16.93 3.01 -2.20
C LEU A 45 -17.97 2.28 -1.33
N TYR A 46 -17.77 1.00 -1.04
CA TYR A 46 -18.63 0.24 -0.16
C TYR A 46 -18.55 0.74 1.29
N GLY A 47 -17.33 1.03 1.78
CA GLY A 47 -17.13 1.62 3.10
C GLY A 47 -17.79 2.99 3.26
N MET A 48 -17.76 3.84 2.22
CA MET A 48 -18.51 5.10 2.20
C MET A 48 -20.01 4.87 2.26
N SER A 49 -20.53 3.87 1.53
CA SER A 49 -21.95 3.51 1.56
C SER A 49 -22.40 3.02 2.94
N LEU A 50 -21.56 2.25 3.65
CA LEU A 50 -21.84 1.82 5.03
C LEU A 50 -21.92 3.01 5.98
N ASN A 51 -20.96 3.94 5.90
CA ASN A 51 -20.97 5.16 6.71
C ASN A 51 -22.22 6.02 6.46
N TYR A 52 -22.64 6.15 5.20
CA TYR A 52 -23.85 6.89 4.84
C TYR A 52 -25.10 6.25 5.46
N LYS A 53 -25.12 4.92 5.58
CA LYS A 53 -26.23 4.17 6.24
C LYS A 53 -26.12 4.14 7.77
N GLY A 54 -25.12 4.79 8.37
CA GLY A 54 -24.87 4.75 9.82
C GLY A 54 -24.32 3.43 10.33
N SER A 55 -23.83 2.55 9.44
CA SER A 55 -23.25 1.26 9.79
C SER A 55 -21.74 1.35 9.96
N SER A 56 -21.16 0.58 10.89
CA SER A 56 -19.71 0.52 11.07
C SER A 56 -19.03 -0.15 9.87
N ASN A 57 -17.94 0.45 9.39
CA ASN A 57 -17.08 -0.09 8.35
C ASN A 57 -15.74 -0.60 8.87
N ILE A 58 -15.54 -0.62 10.20
CA ILE A 58 -14.27 -0.96 10.86
C ILE A 58 -13.81 -2.37 10.45
N LEU A 59 -14.71 -3.36 10.51
CA LEU A 59 -14.37 -4.74 10.18
C LEU A 59 -13.94 -4.88 8.71
N LEU A 60 -14.65 -4.20 7.79
CA LEU A 60 -14.29 -4.15 6.37
C LEU A 60 -12.86 -3.64 6.17
N PHE A 61 -12.52 -2.50 6.79
CA PHE A 61 -11.20 -1.91 6.65
C PHE A 61 -10.10 -2.69 7.40
N ASN A 62 -10.44 -3.39 8.49
CA ASN A 62 -9.52 -4.28 9.18
C ASN A 62 -9.07 -5.43 8.28
N PHE A 63 -10.01 -6.15 7.67
CA PHE A 63 -9.69 -7.26 6.76
C PHE A 63 -9.01 -6.76 5.48
N PHE A 64 -9.51 -5.68 4.91
CA PHE A 64 -8.91 -5.13 3.70
C PHE A 64 -7.49 -4.59 3.96
N GLY A 65 -7.26 -3.94 5.10
CA GLY A 65 -5.93 -3.48 5.50
C GLY A 65 -4.92 -4.63 5.60
N ALA A 66 -5.32 -5.75 6.25
CA ALA A 66 -4.48 -6.94 6.31
C ALA A 66 -4.20 -7.52 4.91
N PHE A 67 -5.20 -7.60 4.04
CA PHE A 67 -5.04 -8.03 2.66
C PHE A 67 -4.12 -7.10 1.86
N ALA A 68 -4.21 -5.79 2.05
CA ALA A 68 -3.36 -4.82 1.37
C ALA A 68 -1.88 -4.97 1.78
N PHE A 69 -1.60 -5.22 3.08
CA PHE A 69 -0.24 -5.51 3.53
C PHE A 69 0.32 -6.77 2.89
N GLU A 70 -0.47 -7.85 2.81
CA GLU A 70 -0.07 -9.09 2.14
C GLU A 70 0.24 -8.86 0.66
N PHE A 71 -0.60 -8.12 -0.03
CA PHE A 71 -0.37 -7.78 -1.42
C PHE A 71 0.95 -7.02 -1.60
N TYR A 72 1.20 -5.98 -0.82
CA TYR A 72 2.43 -5.20 -0.93
C TYR A 72 3.68 -5.99 -0.54
N LEU A 73 3.61 -6.80 0.52
CA LEU A 73 4.70 -7.70 0.89
C LEU A 73 5.00 -8.71 -0.22
N PHE A 74 3.96 -9.26 -0.88
CA PHE A 74 4.13 -10.13 -2.03
C PHE A 74 4.80 -9.42 -3.22
N ILE A 75 4.44 -8.18 -3.52
CA ILE A 75 5.09 -7.36 -4.54
C ILE A 75 6.57 -7.15 -4.20
N LEU A 76 6.87 -6.76 -2.95
CA LEU A 76 8.23 -6.53 -2.47
C LEU A 76 9.07 -7.82 -2.50
N TRP A 77 8.49 -8.97 -2.14
CA TRP A 77 9.13 -10.28 -2.26
C TRP A 77 9.58 -10.59 -3.70
N ASN A 78 8.79 -10.19 -4.70
CA ASN A 78 9.16 -10.35 -6.11
C ASN A 78 10.24 -9.36 -6.57
N ILE A 79 10.30 -8.17 -5.98
CA ILE A 79 11.24 -7.10 -6.32
C ILE A 79 12.65 -7.40 -5.77
N ILE A 80 12.76 -7.84 -4.51
CA ILE A 80 14.03 -8.15 -3.84
C ILE A 80 14.78 -9.26 -4.59
N GLN A 81 16.11 -9.15 -4.70
CA GLN A 81 16.94 -10.10 -5.44
C GLN A 81 17.64 -11.11 -4.51
N ARG A 82 18.14 -10.67 -3.35
CA ARG A 82 18.95 -11.53 -2.46
C ARG A 82 18.14 -12.69 -1.86
N PRO A 83 18.64 -13.95 -1.97
CA PRO A 83 17.88 -15.14 -1.56
C PRO A 83 17.59 -15.19 -0.05
N LEU A 84 18.49 -14.68 0.79
CA LEU A 84 18.26 -14.62 2.24
C LEU A 84 17.11 -13.67 2.60
N ALA A 85 17.09 -12.47 2.03
CA ALA A 85 16.01 -11.52 2.24
C ALA A 85 14.67 -12.03 1.71
N LYS A 86 14.66 -12.71 0.56
CA LYS A 86 13.45 -13.38 0.04
C LYS A 86 12.88 -14.41 1.02
N LYS A 87 13.75 -15.21 1.67
CA LYS A 87 13.30 -16.19 2.68
C LYS A 87 12.70 -15.49 3.90
N ILE A 88 13.29 -14.40 4.36
CA ILE A 88 12.76 -13.61 5.48
C ILE A 88 11.39 -13.02 5.12
N VAL A 89 11.25 -12.36 3.95
CA VAL A 89 9.98 -11.79 3.52
C VAL A 89 8.93 -12.88 3.31
N LEU A 90 9.30 -14.06 2.82
CA LEU A 90 8.39 -15.21 2.71
C LEU A 90 7.90 -15.67 4.10
N GLY A 91 8.79 -15.71 5.09
CA GLY A 91 8.40 -16.00 6.47
C GLY A 91 7.41 -14.96 7.03
N ILE A 92 7.61 -13.68 6.72
CA ILE A 92 6.70 -12.60 7.08
C ILE A 92 5.34 -12.78 6.39
N LEU A 93 5.30 -13.09 5.10
CA LEU A 93 4.08 -13.38 4.32
C LEU A 93 3.24 -14.53 4.92
N ILE A 94 3.85 -15.48 5.59
CA ILE A 94 3.13 -16.59 6.25
C ILE A 94 2.69 -16.18 7.67
N ALA A 95 3.53 -15.49 8.42
CA ALA A 95 3.28 -15.18 9.82
C ALA A 95 2.32 -14.00 10.02
N TYR A 96 2.41 -12.98 9.15
CA TYR A 96 1.63 -11.75 9.30
C TYR A 96 0.11 -11.97 9.19
N PRO A 97 -0.45 -12.69 8.20
CA PRO A 97 -1.90 -12.90 8.10
C PRO A 97 -2.46 -13.67 9.30
N LEU A 98 -1.70 -14.62 9.86
CA LEU A 98 -2.10 -15.33 11.08
C LEU A 98 -2.18 -14.37 12.27
N ALA A 99 -1.17 -13.52 12.45
CA ALA A 99 -1.16 -12.52 13.51
C ALA A 99 -2.30 -11.49 13.32
N ALA A 100 -2.56 -11.05 12.08
CA ALA A 100 -3.64 -10.14 11.77
C ALA A 100 -5.02 -10.75 12.05
N LEU A 101 -5.25 -12.01 11.67
CA LEU A 101 -6.49 -12.73 11.96
C LEU A 101 -6.72 -12.88 13.46
N ILE A 102 -5.70 -13.29 14.22
CA ILE A 102 -5.78 -13.41 15.69
C ILE A 102 -6.14 -12.05 16.30
N ASN A 103 -5.47 -10.97 15.85
CA ASN A 103 -5.74 -9.65 16.39
C ASN A 103 -7.17 -9.16 16.08
N ILE A 104 -7.63 -9.32 14.84
CA ILE A 104 -8.97 -8.87 14.39
C ILE A 104 -10.07 -9.67 15.08
N LEU A 105 -9.90 -10.98 15.24
CA LEU A 105 -10.96 -11.87 15.73
C LEU A 105 -10.99 -12.00 17.26
N TYR A 106 -9.86 -11.81 17.96
CA TYR A 106 -9.76 -12.09 19.40
C TYR A 106 -9.29 -10.91 20.25
N ILE A 107 -8.45 -9.98 19.71
CA ILE A 107 -7.85 -8.91 20.50
C ILE A 107 -8.58 -7.58 20.27
N GLN A 108 -8.72 -7.16 19.02
CA GLN A 108 -9.33 -5.88 18.63
C GLN A 108 -10.60 -6.09 17.78
N THR A 109 -11.57 -6.82 18.35
CA THR A 109 -12.80 -7.27 17.66
C THR A 109 -13.73 -6.13 17.26
N ASN A 110 -13.85 -5.09 18.10
CA ASN A 110 -14.78 -3.96 17.93
C ASN A 110 -14.08 -2.62 17.64
N SER A 111 -12.77 -2.65 17.39
CA SER A 111 -11.96 -1.47 17.12
C SER A 111 -11.08 -1.66 15.90
N PHE A 112 -10.44 -0.58 15.46
CA PHE A 112 -9.43 -0.68 14.41
C PHE A 112 -8.23 -1.52 14.90
N HIS A 113 -7.72 -2.42 14.03
CA HIS A 113 -6.62 -3.35 14.36
C HIS A 113 -5.23 -2.65 14.41
N SER A 114 -5.13 -1.58 15.19
CA SER A 114 -3.96 -0.69 15.25
C SER A 114 -2.64 -1.42 15.54
N TYR A 115 -2.64 -2.51 16.33
CA TYR A 115 -1.43 -3.25 16.65
C TYR A 115 -0.82 -3.92 15.41
N THR A 116 -1.59 -4.77 14.74
CA THR A 116 -1.10 -5.47 13.54
C THR A 116 -0.93 -4.50 12.37
N PHE A 117 -1.75 -3.46 12.26
CA PHE A 117 -1.55 -2.41 11.27
C PHE A 117 -0.19 -1.71 11.46
N SER A 118 0.16 -1.33 12.69
CA SER A 118 1.45 -0.70 13.01
C SER A 118 2.63 -1.62 12.69
N VAL A 119 2.51 -2.90 13.05
CA VAL A 119 3.53 -3.91 12.68
C VAL A 119 3.64 -4.04 11.16
N GLY A 120 2.53 -4.11 10.44
CA GLY A 120 2.49 -4.14 8.97
C GLY A 120 3.20 -2.94 8.33
N CYS A 121 2.95 -1.71 8.85
CA CYS A 121 3.65 -0.51 8.40
C CYS A 121 5.17 -0.65 8.54
N LEU A 122 5.65 -1.06 9.73
CA LEU A 122 7.08 -1.21 10.00
C LEU A 122 7.71 -2.30 9.13
N LEU A 123 7.00 -3.40 8.87
CA LEU A 123 7.48 -4.47 7.98
C LEU A 123 7.65 -3.96 6.56
N ILE A 124 6.67 -3.26 5.99
CA ILE A 124 6.78 -2.70 4.63
C ILE A 124 7.90 -1.66 4.57
N VAL A 125 7.98 -0.74 5.54
CA VAL A 125 9.05 0.25 5.62
C VAL A 125 10.42 -0.44 5.66
N GLY A 126 10.60 -1.45 6.52
CA GLY A 126 11.85 -2.20 6.64
C GLY A 126 12.25 -2.89 5.34
N VAL A 127 11.29 -3.53 4.66
CA VAL A 127 11.53 -4.20 3.37
C VAL A 127 11.84 -3.19 2.25
N CYS A 128 11.19 -2.03 2.22
CA CYS A 128 11.49 -0.96 1.27
C CYS A 128 12.89 -0.38 1.50
N VAL A 129 13.27 -0.11 2.76
CA VAL A 129 14.64 0.34 3.10
C VAL A 129 15.66 -0.69 2.66
N TYR A 130 15.40 -1.99 2.91
CA TYR A 130 16.29 -3.04 2.45
C TYR A 130 16.42 -3.08 0.92
N TYR A 131 15.32 -2.90 0.18
CA TYR A 131 15.36 -2.78 -1.29
C TYR A 131 16.27 -1.63 -1.74
N PHE A 132 16.20 -0.45 -1.11
CA PHE A 132 17.07 0.66 -1.46
C PHE A 132 18.53 0.36 -1.14
N LEU A 133 18.84 -0.30 0.00
CA LEU A 133 20.20 -0.75 0.31
C LEU A 133 20.72 -1.74 -0.74
N GLU A 134 19.89 -2.68 -1.21
CA GLU A 134 20.24 -3.62 -2.27
C GLU A 134 20.50 -2.88 -3.60
N LEU A 135 19.62 -1.92 -3.94
CA LEU A 135 19.70 -1.13 -5.16
C LEU A 135 20.99 -0.29 -5.22
N PHE A 136 21.38 0.37 -4.13
CA PHE A 136 22.60 1.18 -4.07
C PHE A 136 23.91 0.36 -4.02
N GLN A 137 23.84 -0.94 -3.76
CA GLN A 137 24.98 -1.84 -3.80
C GLN A 137 25.23 -2.46 -5.19
N LEU A 138 24.36 -2.21 -6.17
CA LEU A 138 24.55 -2.72 -7.52
C LEU A 138 25.73 -2.02 -8.22
N PRO A 139 26.63 -2.78 -8.88
CA PRO A 139 27.85 -2.23 -9.50
C PRO A 139 27.60 -1.40 -10.76
N LYS A 140 26.38 -1.43 -11.30
CA LYS A 140 26.00 -0.67 -12.51
C LYS A 140 25.24 0.58 -12.12
N SER A 141 25.56 1.69 -12.78
CA SER A 141 24.74 2.91 -12.71
C SER A 141 23.37 2.63 -13.33
N ILE A 142 22.37 2.44 -12.47
CA ILE A 142 20.97 2.27 -12.90
C ILE A 142 20.32 3.65 -12.93
N ASP A 143 19.64 3.96 -14.02
CA ASP A 143 18.78 5.15 -14.08
C ASP A 143 17.55 4.89 -13.20
N LEU A 144 17.62 5.34 -11.95
CA LEU A 144 16.59 5.13 -10.92
C LEU A 144 15.22 5.62 -11.36
N LEU A 145 15.19 6.72 -12.12
CA LEU A 145 13.93 7.32 -12.61
C LEU A 145 13.23 6.44 -13.65
N ARG A 146 13.95 5.52 -14.26
CA ARG A 146 13.41 4.54 -15.22
C ARG A 146 13.05 3.21 -14.58
N GLU A 147 13.41 2.98 -13.32
CA GLU A 147 13.13 1.72 -12.63
C GLU A 147 11.74 1.77 -11.95
N PRO A 148 10.74 1.00 -12.43
CA PRO A 148 9.39 1.03 -11.86
C PRO A 148 9.34 0.62 -10.39
N ALA A 149 10.20 -0.32 -9.98
CA ALA A 149 10.28 -0.77 -8.59
C ALA A 149 10.73 0.35 -7.64
N PHE A 150 11.60 1.26 -8.11
CA PHE A 150 12.01 2.45 -7.37
C PHE A 150 10.81 3.31 -6.97
N TRP A 151 9.90 3.59 -7.91
CA TRP A 151 8.73 4.41 -7.65
C TRP A 151 7.70 3.73 -6.75
N ILE A 152 7.50 2.39 -6.91
CA ILE A 152 6.62 1.62 -6.02
C ILE A 152 7.17 1.64 -4.59
N CYS A 153 8.46 1.30 -4.40
CA CYS A 153 9.07 1.27 -3.08
C CYS A 153 9.12 2.66 -2.44
N SER A 154 9.37 3.73 -3.21
CA SER A 154 9.31 5.12 -2.72
C SER A 154 7.91 5.48 -2.23
N GLY A 155 6.88 5.13 -3.00
CA GLY A 155 5.49 5.38 -2.63
C GLY A 155 5.10 4.64 -1.35
N LEU A 156 5.40 3.36 -1.26
CA LEU A 156 5.12 2.54 -0.08
C LEU A 156 5.89 3.02 1.14
N LEU A 157 7.19 3.31 0.99
CA LEU A 157 8.03 3.82 2.08
C LEU A 157 7.46 5.11 2.66
N PHE A 158 7.16 6.10 1.80
CA PHE A 158 6.59 7.36 2.23
C PHE A 158 5.22 7.17 2.89
N PHE A 159 4.31 6.44 2.23
CA PHE A 159 2.97 6.19 2.72
C PHE A 159 2.98 5.55 4.11
N TYR A 160 3.67 4.42 4.27
CA TYR A 160 3.66 3.67 5.53
C TYR A 160 4.48 4.32 6.64
N SER A 161 5.53 5.07 6.33
CA SER A 161 6.27 5.88 7.33
C SER A 161 5.40 7.00 7.90
N CYS A 162 4.60 7.66 7.06
CA CYS A 162 3.71 8.73 7.50
C CYS A 162 2.44 8.20 8.18
N THR A 163 1.89 7.08 7.72
CA THR A 163 0.65 6.53 8.30
C THR A 163 0.89 5.77 9.60
N PHE A 164 2.08 5.20 9.82
CA PHE A 164 2.43 4.49 11.06
C PHE A 164 2.08 5.27 12.33
N PRO A 165 2.59 6.49 12.57
CA PRO A 165 2.29 7.21 13.81
C PRO A 165 0.80 7.59 13.93
N LEU A 166 0.13 7.85 12.80
CA LEU A 166 -1.28 8.21 12.79
C LEU A 166 -2.16 7.03 13.24
N PHE A 167 -1.90 5.84 12.69
CA PHE A 167 -2.69 4.65 12.98
C PHE A 167 -2.27 3.95 14.29
N ALA A 168 -1.01 4.04 14.70
CA ALA A 168 -0.57 3.56 16.00
C ALA A 168 -1.32 4.23 17.16
N LEU A 169 -1.64 5.52 17.00
CA LEU A 169 -2.34 6.32 17.99
C LEU A 169 -3.86 6.42 17.76
N THR A 170 -4.40 5.78 16.72
CA THR A 170 -5.81 5.94 16.32
C THR A 170 -6.78 5.70 17.48
N ASN A 171 -6.61 4.61 18.23
CA ASN A 171 -7.51 4.29 19.34
C ASN A 171 -7.47 5.32 20.50
N TYR A 172 -6.37 6.06 20.63
CA TYR A 172 -6.26 7.20 21.57
C TYR A 172 -6.83 8.49 20.96
N LEU A 173 -6.70 8.67 19.65
CA LEU A 173 -7.17 9.86 18.94
C LEU A 173 -8.68 9.91 18.74
N TYR A 174 -9.39 8.79 18.84
CA TYR A 174 -10.86 8.76 18.82
C TYR A 174 -11.49 9.57 19.97
N SER A 175 -10.78 9.75 21.09
CA SER A 175 -11.18 10.64 22.18
C SER A 175 -10.76 12.11 21.98
N ALA A 176 -10.04 12.42 20.90
CA ALA A 176 -9.55 13.76 20.61
C ALA A 176 -10.64 14.67 20.02
N SER A 177 -10.35 15.98 20.00
CA SER A 177 -11.28 16.96 19.45
C SER A 177 -11.54 16.74 17.94
N ASN A 178 -12.73 17.13 17.46
CA ASN A 178 -13.13 17.05 16.06
C ASN A 178 -12.15 17.78 15.11
N ILE A 179 -11.44 18.81 15.60
CA ILE A 179 -10.43 19.55 14.84
C ILE A 179 -9.24 18.64 14.50
N ILE A 180 -8.77 17.87 15.49
CA ILE A 180 -7.65 16.94 15.31
C ILE A 180 -8.03 15.85 14.29
N LEU A 181 -9.20 15.24 14.44
CA LEU A 181 -9.70 14.19 13.53
C LEU A 181 -9.83 14.69 12.08
N ARG A 182 -10.31 15.92 11.89
CA ARG A 182 -10.43 16.54 10.56
C ARG A 182 -9.07 16.79 9.91
N ASN A 183 -8.10 17.25 10.68
CA ASN A 183 -6.75 17.49 10.18
C ASN A 183 -6.04 16.17 9.83
N LEU A 184 -6.22 15.11 10.62
CA LEU A 184 -5.73 13.77 10.31
C LEU A 184 -6.30 13.24 9.00
N SER A 185 -7.59 13.38 8.76
CA SER A 185 -8.23 12.99 7.50
C SER A 185 -7.62 13.73 6.31
N ALA A 186 -7.34 15.03 6.44
CA ALA A 186 -6.71 15.80 5.37
C ALA A 186 -5.28 15.31 5.07
N VAL A 187 -4.50 15.00 6.10
CA VAL A 187 -3.15 14.43 5.95
C VAL A 187 -3.20 13.08 5.24
N LEU A 188 -4.11 12.18 5.65
CA LEU A 188 -4.28 10.87 5.02
C LEU A 188 -4.65 10.98 3.53
N ILE A 189 -5.51 11.92 3.14
CA ILE A 189 -5.86 12.16 1.75
C ILE A 189 -4.62 12.61 0.95
N ILE A 190 -3.79 13.50 1.48
CA ILE A 190 -2.56 13.95 0.81
C ILE A 190 -1.59 12.78 0.60
N ILE A 191 -1.40 11.97 1.63
CA ILE A 191 -0.50 10.80 1.59
C ILE A 191 -1.00 9.78 0.56
N ASN A 192 -2.31 9.53 0.50
CA ASN A 192 -2.93 8.66 -0.52
C ASN A 192 -2.70 9.18 -1.94
N ILE A 193 -2.96 10.48 -2.18
CA ILE A 193 -2.72 11.11 -3.49
C ILE A 193 -1.28 10.89 -3.92
N LEU A 194 -0.30 11.09 -3.02
CA LEU A 194 1.11 10.88 -3.32
C LEU A 194 1.41 9.42 -3.67
N LEU A 195 0.87 8.45 -2.90
CA LEU A 195 1.05 7.03 -3.17
C LEU A 195 0.60 6.66 -4.59
N TYR A 196 -0.63 7.05 -4.96
CA TYR A 196 -1.18 6.70 -6.27
C TYR A 196 -0.56 7.48 -7.43
N ALA A 197 -0.10 8.70 -7.18
CA ALA A 197 0.72 9.44 -8.15
C ALA A 197 2.03 8.69 -8.44
N LEU A 198 2.73 8.22 -7.41
CA LEU A 198 3.97 7.44 -7.56
C LEU A 198 3.73 6.08 -8.22
N PHE A 199 2.62 5.39 -7.91
CA PHE A 199 2.22 4.16 -8.62
C PHE A 199 1.93 4.44 -10.10
N THR A 200 1.23 5.52 -10.41
CA THR A 200 0.97 5.93 -11.79
C THR A 200 2.28 6.16 -12.54
N ILE A 201 3.24 6.87 -11.94
CA ILE A 201 4.59 7.08 -12.51
C ILE A 201 5.29 5.73 -12.74
N ALA A 202 5.25 4.80 -11.78
CA ALA A 202 5.83 3.47 -11.91
C ALA A 202 5.26 2.71 -13.13
N PHE A 203 3.95 2.74 -13.30
CA PHE A 203 3.29 2.09 -14.43
C PHE A 203 3.64 2.75 -15.76
N LEU A 204 3.65 4.09 -15.82
CA LEU A 204 4.03 4.85 -17.02
C LEU A 204 5.50 4.66 -17.39
N CYS A 205 6.41 4.60 -16.40
CA CYS A 205 7.83 4.28 -16.63
C CYS A 205 7.98 2.92 -17.31
N ARG A 206 7.25 1.91 -16.86
CA ARG A 206 7.28 0.58 -17.47
C ARG A 206 6.74 0.58 -18.91
N LEU A 207 5.71 1.39 -19.18
CA LEU A 207 5.17 1.57 -20.54
C LEU A 207 6.20 2.17 -21.50
N ARG A 208 6.99 3.16 -21.04
CA ARG A 208 8.01 3.85 -21.87
C ARG A 208 9.22 2.98 -22.18
N LEU A 209 9.69 2.18 -21.25
CA LEU A 209 10.86 1.30 -21.43
C LEU A 209 10.71 0.38 -22.65
N LYS A 210 9.49 -0.03 -22.98
CA LYS A 210 9.22 -0.92 -24.09
C LYS A 210 9.13 -0.21 -25.46
N LYS A 211 8.86 1.10 -25.48
CA LYS A 211 8.86 1.85 -26.76
C LYS A 211 10.27 2.11 -27.28
N LEU A 212 11.30 1.90 -26.43
CA LEU A 212 12.71 2.19 -26.72
C LEU A 212 13.55 0.91 -26.95
N SER A 213 13.00 -0.26 -26.71
CA SER A 213 13.58 -1.60 -27.01
C SER A 213 12.88 -2.22 -28.23
#